data_c19487ec05549fd068991dff5e42c824
#
_entry.id   c19487ec05549fd068991dff5e42c824
#
_cell.length_a   1.000
_cell.length_b   1.000
_cell.length_c   1.000
_cell.angle_alpha   90.00
_cell.angle_beta   90.00
_cell.angle_gamma   90.00
#
_symmetry.space_group_name_H-M   'P 1'
#
loop_
_entity.id
_entity.type
_entity.pdbx_description
1 polymer ?
#
loop_
_entity_poly.entity_id
_entity_poly.type
_entity_poly.pdbx_seq_one_letter_code
_entity_poly.pdbx_strand_id
1 'polypeptide(L)' 'MSNWKTDFEVEFHLHFKHHNGREEKKYNSIIVEAESKEKAKEIVSYQYENSSFLVIDEVKKLWKY' A
#
# COMPACT_ATOMS: atom_id res chain seq x y z
N MET A 1 -21.68 -18.36 -2.30
CA MET A 1 -21.17 -17.27 -1.47
C MET A 1 -20.48 -16.24 -2.36
N SER A 2 -20.89 -15.03 -2.24
CA SER A 2 -20.31 -13.98 -3.07
C SER A 2 -19.09 -13.37 -2.36
N ASN A 3 -18.05 -13.16 -3.15
CA ASN A 3 -16.87 -12.48 -2.66
C ASN A 3 -16.97 -11.02 -3.08
N TRP A 4 -17.23 -10.19 -2.11
CA TRP A 4 -17.38 -8.77 -2.37
C TRP A 4 -16.02 -8.11 -2.31
N LYS A 5 -15.26 -8.31 -3.38
CA LYS A 5 -13.95 -7.69 -3.49
C LYS A 5 -14.04 -6.48 -4.37
N THR A 6 -13.33 -5.47 -4.00
CA THR A 6 -13.28 -4.20 -4.70
C THR A 6 -11.83 -3.86 -4.96
N ASP A 7 -11.58 -3.13 -6.03
CA ASP A 7 -10.24 -2.64 -6.30
C ASP A 7 -9.96 -1.45 -5.40
N PHE A 8 -8.79 -1.45 -4.80
CA PHE A 8 -8.30 -0.33 -4.01
C PHE A 8 -6.97 0.13 -4.58
N GLU A 9 -6.82 1.43 -4.67
CA GLU A 9 -5.53 2.01 -5.01
C GLU A 9 -4.83 2.37 -3.72
N VAL A 10 -3.69 1.74 -3.48
CA VAL A 10 -2.92 1.99 -2.26
C VAL A 10 -1.74 2.86 -2.63
N GLU A 11 -1.73 4.07 -2.08
CA GLU A 11 -0.63 5.00 -2.27
C GLU A 11 0.30 4.87 -1.08
N PHE A 12 1.55 4.67 -1.36
CA PHE A 12 2.53 4.45 -0.30
C PHE A 12 3.88 4.99 -0.73
N HIS A 13 4.79 5.07 0.22
CA HIS A 13 6.16 5.41 -0.11
C HIS A 13 7.10 4.54 0.70
N LEU A 14 8.30 4.38 0.16
CA LEU A 14 9.38 3.70 0.85
C LEU A 14 10.34 4.78 1.37
N HIS A 15 10.64 4.71 2.64
CA HIS A 15 11.45 5.72 3.31
C HIS A 15 12.79 5.09 3.67
N PHE A 16 13.84 5.59 3.05
CA PHE A 16 15.20 5.09 3.30
C PHE A 16 16.02 6.16 3.96
N LYS A 17 16.83 5.76 4.92
CA LYS A 17 17.75 6.65 5.58
C LYS A 17 19.17 6.19 5.28
N HIS A 18 19.96 7.08 4.72
CA HIS A 18 21.33 6.78 4.33
C HIS A 18 22.30 7.11 5.46
N HIS A 19 23.50 6.53 5.38
CA HIS A 19 24.51 6.71 6.40
C HIS A 19 24.92 8.17 6.59
N ASN A 20 24.86 8.95 5.52
CA ASN A 20 25.27 10.35 5.57
C ASN A 20 24.17 11.27 6.08
N GLY A 21 23.09 10.70 6.62
CA GLY A 21 21.98 11.49 7.14
C GLY A 21 20.96 11.88 6.13
N ARG A 22 21.16 11.54 4.86
CA ARG A 22 20.17 11.84 3.83
C ARG A 22 19.00 10.89 3.94
N GLU A 23 17.83 11.41 3.63
CA GLU A 23 16.62 10.60 3.60
C GLU A 23 16.10 10.57 2.17
N GLU A 24 15.62 9.42 1.78
CA GLU A 24 15.06 9.26 0.45
C GLU A 24 13.67 8.66 0.57
N LYS A 25 12.71 9.23 -0.15
CA LYS A 25 11.35 8.72 -0.20
C LYS A 25 11.01 8.38 -1.63
N LYS A 26 10.55 7.16 -1.84
CA LYS A 26 10.12 6.72 -3.17
C LYS A 26 8.62 6.48 -3.12
N TYR A 27 7.87 7.33 -3.79
CA TYR A 27 6.42 7.24 -3.82
C TYR A 27 5.95 6.32 -4.92
N ASN A 28 4.92 5.55 -4.61
CA ASN A 28 4.41 4.57 -5.55
C ASN A 28 2.94 4.33 -5.26
N SER A 29 2.27 3.65 -6.18
CA SER A 29 0.90 3.23 -5.93
C SER A 29 0.68 1.91 -6.65
N ILE A 30 -0.17 1.08 -6.06
CA ILE A 30 -0.57 -0.18 -6.68
C ILE A 30 -2.05 -0.38 -6.47
N ILE A 31 -2.64 -1.17 -7.36
CA ILE A 31 -4.05 -1.50 -7.25
C ILE A 31 -4.15 -2.94 -6.79
N VAL A 32 -4.87 -3.16 -5.70
CA VAL A 32 -5.10 -4.49 -5.16
C VAL A 32 -6.58 -4.74 -5.01
N GLU A 33 -6.97 -5.99 -5.15
CA GLU A 33 -8.35 -6.39 -4.95
C GLU A 33 -8.48 -6.92 -3.53
N ALA A 34 -9.41 -6.36 -2.77
CA ALA A 34 -9.58 -6.72 -1.38
C ALA A 34 -11.00 -6.47 -0.92
N GLU A 35 -11.35 -7.01 0.22
CA GLU A 35 -12.68 -6.87 0.78
C GLU A 35 -12.86 -5.54 1.51
N SER A 36 -11.78 -4.96 1.97
CA SER A 36 -11.83 -3.71 2.71
C SER A 36 -10.51 -2.98 2.58
N LYS A 37 -10.50 -1.71 3.00
CA LYS A 37 -9.28 -0.91 3.00
C LYS A 37 -8.20 -1.54 3.87
N GLU A 38 -8.61 -2.09 5.01
CA GLU A 38 -7.64 -2.71 5.91
C GLU A 38 -7.00 -3.93 5.27
N LYS A 39 -7.79 -4.72 4.56
CA LYS A 39 -7.26 -5.88 3.85
C LYS A 39 -6.32 -5.45 2.74
N ALA A 40 -6.64 -4.34 2.05
CA ALA A 40 -5.77 -3.82 1.02
C ALA A 40 -4.41 -3.44 1.59
N LYS A 41 -4.42 -2.79 2.76
CA LYS A 41 -3.17 -2.44 3.43
C LYS A 41 -2.37 -3.67 3.80
N GLU A 42 -3.03 -4.71 4.29
CA GLU A 42 -2.36 -5.95 4.66
C GLU A 42 -1.70 -6.59 3.45
N ILE A 43 -2.39 -6.59 2.32
CA ILE A 43 -1.85 -7.18 1.10
C ILE A 43 -0.56 -6.47 0.69
N VAL A 44 -0.59 -5.13 0.71
CA VAL A 44 0.59 -4.36 0.34
C VAL A 44 1.72 -4.60 1.33
N SER A 45 1.40 -4.57 2.62
CA SER A 45 2.41 -4.81 3.65
C SER A 45 3.04 -6.19 3.49
N TYR A 46 2.23 -7.18 3.17
CA TYR A 46 2.71 -8.54 2.98
C TYR A 46 3.65 -8.63 1.78
N GLN A 47 3.31 -7.94 0.70
CA GLN A 47 4.16 -7.95 -0.50
C GLN A 47 5.53 -7.37 -0.23
N TYR A 48 5.63 -6.46 0.73
CA TYR A 48 6.89 -5.84 1.12
C TYR A 48 7.43 -6.45 2.41
N GLU A 49 6.93 -7.66 2.77
CA GLU A 49 7.40 -8.42 3.92
C GLU A 49 7.35 -7.62 5.22
N ASN A 50 6.30 -6.79 5.34
CA ASN A 50 6.10 -5.95 6.52
C ASN A 50 7.33 -5.09 6.83
N SER A 51 7.95 -4.58 5.78
CA SER A 51 9.15 -3.77 5.92
C SER A 51 8.88 -2.51 6.72
N SER A 52 9.83 -2.15 7.57
CA SER A 52 9.73 -0.91 8.33
C SER A 52 9.92 0.31 7.45
N PHE A 53 10.39 0.13 6.21
CA PHE A 53 10.55 1.24 5.27
C PHE A 53 9.25 1.63 4.61
N LEU A 54 8.24 0.78 4.68
CA LEU A 54 6.98 1.01 3.98
C LEU A 54 6.06 1.89 4.82
N VAL A 55 5.59 2.97 4.21
CA VAL A 55 4.60 3.86 4.83
C VAL A 55 3.43 3.98 3.88
N ILE A 56 2.26 3.55 4.34
CA ILE A 56 1.06 3.65 3.52
C ILE A 56 0.47 5.03 3.73
N ASP A 57 0.33 5.78 2.63
CA ASP A 57 -0.15 7.17 2.70
C ASP A 57 -1.65 7.24 2.61
N GLU A 58 -2.23 6.51 1.67
CA GLU A 58 -3.67 6.58 1.46
C GLU A 58 -4.16 5.33 0.76
N VAL A 59 -5.39 4.94 1.04
CA VAL A 59 -6.05 3.84 0.36
C VAL A 59 -7.35 4.37 -0.21
N LYS A 60 -7.49 4.31 -1.53
CA LYS A 60 -8.67 4.81 -2.21
C LYS A 60 -9.46 3.65 -2.78
N LYS A 61 -10.75 3.67 -2.54
CA LYS A 61 -11.64 2.67 -3.11
C LYS A 61 -11.97 3.04 -4.54
N LEU A 62 -11.74 2.12 -5.45
CA LEU A 62 -12.05 2.33 -6.85
C LEU A 62 -13.36 1.63 -7.18
N TRP A 63 -14.28 2.37 -7.77
CA TRP A 63 -15.58 1.81 -8.14
C TRP A 63 -15.46 1.19 -9.53
N LYS A 64 -15.86 -0.05 -9.63
CA LYS A 64 -15.86 -0.69 -10.94
C LYS A 64 -17.02 -0.25 -11.80
N TYR A 65 -18.04 0.26 -11.23
CA TYR A 65 -19.24 0.86 -11.83
C TYR A 65 -20.40 0.88 -10.89
#